data_5d71ab28e8332ab72444dce827c9d1c5
#
_entry.id   5d71ab28e8332ab72444dce827c9d1c5
#
_cell.length_a   1.000
_cell.length_b   1.000
_cell.length_c   1.000
_cell.angle_alpha   90.00
_cell.angle_beta   90.00
_cell.angle_gamma   90.00
#
_symmetry.space_group_name_H-M   'P 1'
#
loop_
_entity.id
_entity.type
_entity.pdbx_description
1 polymer ?
#
loop_
_entity_poly.entity_id
_entity_poly.type
_entity_poly.pdbx_seq_one_letter_code
_entity_poly.pdbx_strand_id
1 'polypeptide(L)'
;MKQSLSQKELLEKACANYQASVNLALPYLTGRGITAQVAQSARLGVVEHPEIGHEAYVGRLAIPYITKTGVVDIRFRALTPDQEPKYMGMPGVKTKLYNVLDIEKAKDWIAVCEGEIDALTLSRCVGIPCVGVAGATSWKPHYTRLLDDFERVYVYADGDSAGLSFAKDLIKEGLPVTIIQMPEGEDTNSMFVKNGAEYLRERAGLDNE
;
A
#
# COMPACT_ATOMS: atom_id res chain seq x y z
N MET A 1 -13.40 -15.40 -4.64
CA MET A 1 -14.70 -15.24 -5.36
C MET A 1 -14.49 -14.18 -6.43
N LYS A 2 -14.82 -14.45 -7.69
CA LYS A 2 -14.75 -13.43 -8.76
C LYS A 2 -15.85 -12.38 -8.51
N GLN A 3 -15.51 -11.10 -8.62
CA GLN A 3 -16.50 -10.02 -8.60
C GLN A 3 -17.37 -10.08 -9.84
N SER A 4 -18.65 -9.73 -9.69
CA SER A 4 -19.54 -9.52 -10.84
C SER A 4 -19.10 -8.26 -11.63
N LEU A 5 -19.51 -8.16 -12.90
CA LEU A 5 -19.27 -6.95 -13.71
C LEU A 5 -19.85 -5.71 -13.03
N SER A 6 -21.07 -5.81 -12.49
CA SER A 6 -21.70 -4.72 -11.75
C SER A 6 -20.93 -4.27 -10.50
N GLN A 7 -20.31 -5.20 -9.76
CA GLN A 7 -19.47 -4.83 -8.61
C GLN A 7 -18.21 -4.08 -9.04
N LYS A 8 -17.59 -4.47 -10.16
CA LYS A 8 -16.42 -3.75 -10.69
C LYS A 8 -16.79 -2.35 -11.16
N GLU A 9 -17.89 -2.20 -11.87
CA GLU A 9 -18.39 -0.90 -12.33
C GLU A 9 -18.69 0.05 -11.17
N LEU A 10 -19.29 -0.46 -10.09
CA LEU A 10 -19.55 0.32 -8.87
C LEU A 10 -18.25 0.77 -8.20
N LEU A 11 -17.23 -0.12 -8.11
CA LEU A 11 -15.93 0.24 -7.53
C LEU A 11 -15.17 1.26 -8.40
N GLU A 12 -15.22 1.12 -9.72
CA GLU A 12 -14.63 2.09 -10.65
C GLU A 12 -15.30 3.47 -10.52
N LYS A 13 -16.64 3.49 -10.45
CA LYS A 13 -17.40 4.72 -10.24
C LYS A 13 -17.05 5.38 -8.92
N ALA A 14 -17.03 4.61 -7.82
CA ALA A 14 -16.67 5.13 -6.50
C ALA A 14 -15.23 5.67 -6.49
N CYS A 15 -14.27 4.93 -7.07
CA CYS A 15 -12.90 5.38 -7.17
C CYS A 15 -12.78 6.70 -7.96
N ALA A 16 -13.46 6.82 -9.12
CA ALA A 16 -13.45 8.05 -9.92
C ALA A 16 -14.08 9.24 -9.17
N ASN A 17 -15.20 9.01 -8.48
CA ASN A 17 -15.87 10.02 -7.66
C ASN A 17 -14.92 10.53 -6.55
N TYR A 18 -14.31 9.64 -5.79
CA TYR A 18 -13.42 10.03 -4.69
C TYR A 18 -12.12 10.69 -5.19
N GLN A 19 -11.59 10.22 -6.32
CA GLN A 19 -10.40 10.81 -6.94
C GLN A 19 -10.63 12.29 -7.33
N ALA A 20 -11.83 12.68 -7.70
CA ALA A 20 -12.17 14.06 -8.01
C ALA A 20 -11.93 15.01 -6.82
N SER A 21 -12.03 14.50 -5.59
CA SER A 21 -11.82 15.25 -4.34
C SER A 21 -10.44 15.00 -3.70
N VAL A 22 -9.44 14.50 -4.44
CA VAL A 22 -8.08 14.20 -3.91
C VAL A 22 -7.38 15.43 -3.32
N ASN A 23 -7.70 16.62 -3.80
CA ASN A 23 -7.18 17.89 -3.29
C ASN A 23 -7.43 18.07 -1.78
N LEU A 24 -8.49 17.52 -1.22
CA LEU A 24 -8.79 17.57 0.21
C LEU A 24 -7.77 16.77 1.05
N ALA A 25 -7.09 15.81 0.47
CA ALA A 25 -6.04 15.02 1.13
C ALA A 25 -4.63 15.58 0.88
N LEU A 26 -4.44 16.59 0.03
CA LEU A 26 -3.10 17.10 -0.32
C LEU A 26 -2.28 17.56 0.90
N PRO A 27 -2.84 18.25 1.92
CA PRO A 27 -2.05 18.59 3.11
C PRO A 27 -1.46 17.36 3.80
N TYR A 28 -2.27 16.31 3.96
CA TYR A 28 -1.83 15.03 4.53
C TYR A 28 -0.79 14.33 3.63
N LEU A 29 -1.05 14.22 2.33
CA LEU A 29 -0.19 13.52 1.38
C LEU A 29 1.16 14.24 1.21
N THR A 30 1.16 15.57 1.15
CA THR A 30 2.40 16.37 1.10
C THR A 30 3.25 16.16 2.36
N GLY A 31 2.63 16.12 3.55
CA GLY A 31 3.33 15.79 4.79
C GLY A 31 3.94 14.37 4.80
N ARG A 32 3.46 13.49 3.90
CA ARG A 32 3.98 12.14 3.66
C ARG A 32 4.95 12.07 2.47
N GLY A 33 5.33 13.21 1.88
CA GLY A 33 6.18 13.27 0.69
C GLY A 33 5.52 12.76 -0.59
N ILE A 34 4.20 12.56 -0.59
CA ILE A 34 3.42 12.09 -1.74
C ILE A 34 2.91 13.30 -2.51
N THR A 35 3.42 13.52 -3.74
CA THR A 35 3.02 14.64 -4.59
C THR A 35 1.61 14.45 -5.15
N ALA A 36 0.99 15.54 -5.61
CA ALA A 36 -0.32 15.48 -6.28
C ALA A 36 -0.28 14.56 -7.51
N GLN A 37 0.82 14.54 -8.26
CA GLN A 37 0.99 13.66 -9.42
C GLN A 37 1.01 12.18 -9.00
N VAL A 38 1.72 11.84 -7.92
CA VAL A 38 1.74 10.47 -7.37
C VAL A 38 0.35 10.09 -6.89
N ALA A 39 -0.33 10.96 -6.16
CA ALA A 39 -1.70 10.72 -5.67
C ALA A 39 -2.67 10.45 -6.83
N GLN A 40 -2.60 11.25 -7.91
CA GLN A 40 -3.41 11.05 -9.10
C GLN A 40 -3.09 9.73 -9.81
N SER A 41 -1.82 9.40 -10.00
CA SER A 41 -1.41 8.15 -10.66
C SER A 41 -1.81 6.90 -9.88
N ALA A 42 -1.84 7.00 -8.55
CA ALA A 42 -2.33 5.95 -7.66
C ALA A 42 -3.85 5.97 -7.47
N ARG A 43 -4.54 6.92 -8.12
CA ARG A 43 -5.99 7.12 -8.04
C ARG A 43 -6.50 7.30 -6.61
N LEU A 44 -5.66 7.89 -5.72
CA LEU A 44 -6.08 8.25 -4.37
C LEU A 44 -7.20 9.30 -4.44
N GLY A 45 -8.08 9.30 -3.44
CA GLY A 45 -9.17 10.26 -3.37
C GLY A 45 -9.66 10.48 -1.95
N VAL A 46 -10.67 11.32 -1.79
CA VAL A 46 -11.36 11.54 -0.52
C VAL A 46 -12.84 11.25 -0.69
N VAL A 47 -13.44 10.58 0.28
CA VAL A 47 -14.88 10.35 0.31
C VAL A 47 -15.58 11.63 0.76
N GLU A 48 -15.77 12.56 -0.18
CA GLU A 48 -16.52 13.79 0.06
C GLU A 48 -18.02 13.56 -0.16
N HIS A 49 -18.34 12.89 -1.26
CA HIS A 49 -19.70 12.49 -1.62
C HIS A 49 -19.75 10.95 -1.67
N PRO A 50 -20.27 10.28 -0.62
CA PRO A 50 -20.23 8.83 -0.55
C PRO A 50 -21.16 8.16 -1.58
N GLU A 51 -20.69 7.10 -2.21
CA GLU A 51 -21.57 6.17 -2.89
C GLU A 51 -22.42 5.39 -1.87
N ILE A 52 -23.54 4.85 -2.31
CA ILE A 52 -24.47 4.09 -1.44
C ILE A 52 -23.71 2.97 -0.70
N GLY A 53 -23.80 2.96 0.62
CA GLY A 53 -23.10 2.01 1.50
C GLY A 53 -21.68 2.45 1.90
N HIS A 54 -21.23 3.65 1.47
CA HIS A 54 -19.94 4.23 1.84
C HIS A 54 -20.05 5.42 2.81
N GLU A 55 -21.22 5.64 3.41
CA GLU A 55 -21.49 6.78 4.30
C GLU A 55 -20.56 6.82 5.53
N ALA A 56 -20.17 5.64 6.02
CA ALA A 56 -19.25 5.52 7.16
C ALA A 56 -17.80 5.97 6.86
N TYR A 57 -17.45 6.20 5.59
CA TYR A 57 -16.10 6.56 5.17
C TYR A 57 -15.94 8.04 4.81
N VAL A 58 -16.96 8.85 5.00
CA VAL A 58 -16.92 10.29 4.70
C VAL A 58 -15.70 10.95 5.36
N GLY A 59 -15.00 11.80 4.60
CA GLY A 59 -13.79 12.50 5.03
C GLY A 59 -12.51 11.66 5.08
N ARG A 60 -12.56 10.36 4.75
CA ARG A 60 -11.38 9.48 4.74
C ARG A 60 -10.70 9.46 3.38
N LEU A 61 -9.39 9.21 3.39
CA LEU A 61 -8.62 8.91 2.19
C LEU A 61 -9.06 7.55 1.64
N ALA A 62 -9.51 7.53 0.40
CA ALA A 62 -9.80 6.32 -0.36
C ALA A 62 -8.54 5.83 -1.07
N ILE A 63 -8.15 4.59 -0.82
CA ILE A 63 -6.96 3.94 -1.38
C ILE A 63 -7.45 2.75 -2.23
N PRO A 64 -7.49 2.89 -3.57
CA PRO A 64 -7.98 1.83 -4.43
C PRO A 64 -6.94 0.72 -4.61
N TYR A 65 -7.40 -0.51 -4.60
CA TYR A 65 -6.64 -1.70 -4.96
C TYR A 65 -6.90 -2.02 -6.43
N ILE A 66 -5.87 -1.87 -7.24
CA ILE A 66 -5.98 -1.89 -8.70
C ILE A 66 -5.27 -3.12 -9.25
N THR A 67 -5.91 -3.79 -10.20
CA THR A 67 -5.36 -4.89 -10.98
C THR A 67 -5.47 -4.58 -12.46
N LYS A 68 -4.98 -5.44 -13.35
CA LYS A 68 -5.20 -5.32 -14.81
C LYS A 68 -6.68 -5.23 -15.21
N THR A 69 -7.58 -5.72 -14.38
CA THR A 69 -9.01 -5.71 -14.67
C THR A 69 -9.75 -4.53 -14.03
N GLY A 70 -9.00 -3.55 -13.48
CA GLY A 70 -9.55 -2.36 -12.83
C GLY A 70 -9.51 -2.42 -11.31
N VAL A 71 -10.30 -1.56 -10.66
CA VAL A 71 -10.42 -1.47 -9.21
C VAL A 71 -11.15 -2.71 -8.66
N VAL A 72 -10.52 -3.38 -7.69
CA VAL A 72 -11.05 -4.61 -7.09
C VAL A 72 -11.39 -4.46 -5.62
N ASP A 73 -10.96 -3.36 -5.00
CA ASP A 73 -11.25 -3.00 -3.61
C ASP A 73 -10.94 -1.51 -3.38
N ILE A 74 -11.47 -0.94 -2.32
CA ILE A 74 -11.09 0.38 -1.81
C ILE A 74 -10.97 0.26 -0.30
N ARG A 75 -9.83 0.65 0.26
CA ARG A 75 -9.67 0.83 1.70
C ARG A 75 -9.67 2.32 2.05
N PHE A 76 -10.05 2.60 3.27
CA PHE A 76 -10.25 3.96 3.74
C PHE A 76 -9.36 4.23 4.94
N ARG A 77 -8.54 5.30 4.85
CA ARG A 77 -7.64 5.71 5.92
C ARG A 77 -8.10 7.02 6.54
N ALA A 78 -8.01 7.13 7.85
CA ALA A 78 -8.20 8.38 8.57
C ALA A 78 -7.20 9.44 8.09
N LEU A 79 -7.69 10.66 7.84
CA LEU A 79 -6.87 11.83 7.51
C LEU A 79 -6.53 12.66 8.75
N THR A 80 -7.31 12.51 9.82
CA THR A 80 -7.14 13.21 11.09
C THR A 80 -7.08 12.22 12.27
N PRO A 81 -6.42 12.59 13.38
CA PRO A 81 -6.26 11.68 14.53
C PRO A 81 -7.57 11.31 15.25
N ASP A 82 -8.61 12.13 15.13
CA ASP A 82 -9.94 11.93 15.71
C ASP A 82 -10.80 10.93 14.93
N GLN A 83 -10.39 10.56 13.73
CA GLN A 83 -11.09 9.55 12.93
C GLN A 83 -10.64 8.13 13.32
N GLU A 84 -11.41 7.47 14.16
CA GLU A 84 -11.16 6.06 14.51
C GLU A 84 -12.13 5.11 13.77
N PRO A 85 -11.72 3.87 13.45
CA PRO A 85 -10.33 3.36 13.47
C PRO A 85 -9.48 3.98 12.35
N LYS A 86 -8.13 3.95 12.50
CA LYS A 86 -7.18 4.49 11.53
C LYS A 86 -7.39 3.96 10.10
N TYR A 87 -7.75 2.70 9.96
CA TYR A 87 -8.06 2.06 8.67
C TYR A 87 -9.41 1.34 8.71
N MET A 88 -10.14 1.43 7.62
CA MET A 88 -11.39 0.70 7.40
C MET A 88 -11.36 0.00 6.04
N GLY A 89 -11.93 -1.19 5.99
CA GLY A 89 -12.24 -1.90 4.75
C GLY A 89 -13.74 -2.02 4.54
N MET A 90 -14.16 -2.42 3.36
CA MET A 90 -15.57 -2.69 3.11
C MET A 90 -16.03 -3.95 3.84
N PRO A 91 -17.24 -3.94 4.44
CA PRO A 91 -17.77 -5.09 5.16
C PRO A 91 -17.82 -6.35 4.28
N GLY A 92 -17.39 -7.48 4.84
CA GLY A 92 -17.42 -8.77 4.13
C GLY A 92 -16.38 -8.94 3.02
N VAL A 93 -15.58 -7.92 2.72
CA VAL A 93 -14.50 -8.00 1.73
C VAL A 93 -13.22 -8.50 2.42
N LYS A 94 -12.66 -9.59 1.86
CA LYS A 94 -11.35 -10.10 2.31
C LYS A 94 -10.24 -9.14 1.89
N THR A 95 -9.30 -8.88 2.79
CA THR A 95 -8.09 -8.11 2.47
C THR A 95 -7.37 -8.68 1.25
N LYS A 96 -6.79 -7.79 0.45
CA LYS A 96 -6.03 -8.11 -0.75
C LYS A 96 -4.61 -7.58 -0.62
N LEU A 97 -3.72 -8.05 -1.47
CA LEU A 97 -2.39 -7.47 -1.61
C LEU A 97 -2.52 -6.14 -2.38
N TYR A 98 -1.95 -5.09 -1.83
CA TYR A 98 -1.93 -3.76 -2.46
C TYR A 98 -0.85 -3.68 -3.53
N ASN A 99 -1.12 -2.88 -4.57
CA ASN A 99 -0.18 -2.56 -5.66
C ASN A 99 0.37 -3.77 -6.42
N VAL A 100 -0.44 -4.79 -6.62
CA VAL A 100 -0.06 -6.06 -7.30
C VAL A 100 0.46 -5.86 -8.74
N LEU A 101 0.20 -4.73 -9.37
CA LEU A 101 0.74 -4.41 -10.69
C LEU A 101 2.27 -4.24 -10.69
N ASP A 102 2.88 -4.01 -9.55
CA ASP A 102 4.33 -3.93 -9.44
C ASP A 102 5.01 -5.30 -9.52
N ILE A 103 4.30 -6.40 -9.26
CA ILE A 103 4.80 -7.77 -9.47
C ILE A 103 5.22 -7.97 -10.93
N GLU A 104 4.49 -7.38 -11.88
CA GLU A 104 4.81 -7.51 -13.30
C GLU A 104 5.93 -6.56 -13.77
N LYS A 105 6.20 -5.50 -13.03
CA LYS A 105 7.30 -4.57 -13.31
C LYS A 105 8.61 -5.05 -12.72
N ALA A 106 8.52 -5.80 -11.61
CA ALA A 106 9.66 -6.39 -10.95
C ALA A 106 10.28 -7.47 -11.85
N LYS A 107 11.61 -7.60 -11.79
CA LYS A 107 12.37 -8.63 -12.52
C LYS A 107 12.80 -9.73 -11.55
N ASP A 108 13.98 -9.57 -10.98
CA ASP A 108 14.60 -10.59 -10.14
C ASP A 108 14.24 -10.42 -8.65
N TRP A 109 13.75 -9.24 -8.28
CA TRP A 109 13.42 -8.91 -6.88
C TRP A 109 12.22 -7.97 -6.76
N ILE A 110 11.58 -8.01 -5.59
CA ILE A 110 10.44 -7.14 -5.24
C ILE A 110 10.50 -6.76 -3.76
N ALA A 111 9.93 -5.61 -3.41
CA ALA A 111 9.77 -5.20 -2.01
C ALA A 111 8.37 -5.54 -1.46
N VAL A 112 8.30 -5.69 -0.13
CA VAL A 112 7.06 -5.87 0.63
C VAL A 112 7.05 -4.93 1.81
N CYS A 113 5.92 -4.23 2.05
CA CYS A 113 5.67 -3.38 3.21
C CYS A 113 4.39 -3.76 3.95
N GLU A 114 4.26 -3.28 5.20
CA GLU A 114 3.09 -3.55 6.06
C GLU A 114 1.90 -2.61 5.82
N GLY A 115 2.08 -1.54 5.03
CA GLY A 115 1.07 -0.53 4.77
C GLY A 115 0.97 -0.12 3.31
N GLU A 116 -0.21 0.40 2.94
CA GLU A 116 -0.44 0.91 1.59
C GLU A 116 0.38 2.16 1.28
N ILE A 117 0.55 3.04 2.28
CA ILE A 117 1.31 4.28 2.12
C ILE A 117 2.81 3.99 1.96
N ASP A 118 3.34 3.01 2.70
CA ASP A 118 4.72 2.59 2.62
C ASP A 118 5.03 1.95 1.26
N ALA A 119 4.16 1.04 0.81
CA ALA A 119 4.28 0.42 -0.50
C ALA A 119 4.15 1.45 -1.65
N LEU A 120 3.24 2.41 -1.52
CA LEU A 120 3.11 3.51 -2.48
C LEU A 120 4.37 4.37 -2.52
N THR A 121 4.95 4.67 -1.34
CA THR A 121 6.18 5.44 -1.20
C THR A 121 7.34 4.74 -1.91
N LEU A 122 7.59 3.46 -1.61
CA LEU A 122 8.65 2.71 -2.30
C LEU A 122 8.40 2.66 -3.81
N SER A 123 7.20 2.30 -4.22
CA SER A 123 6.86 2.12 -5.63
C SER A 123 6.94 3.41 -6.44
N ARG A 124 6.37 4.50 -5.94
CA ARG A 124 6.16 5.72 -6.73
C ARG A 124 7.11 6.86 -6.40
N CYS A 125 7.63 6.91 -5.18
CA CYS A 125 8.53 8.00 -4.77
C CYS A 125 10.01 7.56 -4.79
N VAL A 126 10.28 6.28 -4.53
CA VAL A 126 11.64 5.72 -4.49
C VAL A 126 12.00 4.97 -5.77
N GLY A 127 11.00 4.43 -6.50
CA GLY A 127 11.21 3.65 -7.73
C GLY A 127 11.56 2.17 -7.46
N ILE A 128 11.21 1.65 -6.29
CA ILE A 128 11.39 0.24 -5.91
C ILE A 128 10.04 -0.49 -6.09
N PRO A 129 9.92 -1.47 -7.01
CA PRO A 129 8.69 -2.26 -7.14
C PRO A 129 8.27 -2.85 -5.79
N CYS A 130 7.05 -2.55 -5.33
CA CYS A 130 6.63 -2.89 -3.99
C CYS A 130 5.15 -3.25 -3.92
N VAL A 131 4.86 -4.31 -3.15
CA VAL A 131 3.50 -4.66 -2.75
C VAL A 131 3.30 -4.39 -1.26
N GLY A 132 2.06 -4.06 -0.86
CA GLY A 132 1.71 -3.79 0.53
C GLY A 132 0.68 -4.76 1.07
N VAL A 133 0.79 -5.08 2.36
CA VAL A 133 -0.26 -5.78 3.10
C VAL A 133 -1.06 -4.81 3.96
N ALA A 134 -2.28 -5.20 4.29
CA ALA A 134 -3.18 -4.39 5.12
C ALA A 134 -2.92 -4.58 6.63
N GLY A 135 -1.65 -4.42 7.04
CA GLY A 135 -1.13 -4.70 8.38
C GLY A 135 -0.46 -6.08 8.49
N ALA A 136 0.51 -6.21 9.39
CA ALA A 136 1.39 -7.37 9.55
C ALA A 136 0.67 -8.73 9.62
N THR A 137 -0.50 -8.79 10.25
CA THR A 137 -1.28 -10.02 10.43
C THR A 137 -2.16 -10.41 9.24
N SER A 138 -2.15 -9.62 8.16
CA SER A 138 -3.05 -9.83 7.01
C SER A 138 -2.43 -10.65 5.88
N TRP A 139 -1.18 -11.12 6.01
CA TRP A 139 -0.56 -12.01 5.05
C TRP A 139 -1.38 -13.30 4.86
N LYS A 140 -1.43 -13.78 3.63
CA LYS A 140 -2.15 -15.02 3.29
C LYS A 140 -1.23 -15.94 2.49
N PRO A 141 -1.30 -17.26 2.69
CA PRO A 141 -0.42 -18.25 2.00
C PRO A 141 -0.46 -18.15 0.46
N HIS A 142 -1.57 -17.69 -0.11
CA HIS A 142 -1.65 -17.50 -1.56
C HIS A 142 -0.89 -16.25 -2.06
N TYR A 143 -0.50 -15.31 -1.19
CA TYR A 143 0.37 -14.20 -1.57
C TYR A 143 1.82 -14.67 -1.74
N THR A 144 2.25 -15.65 -0.94
CA THR A 144 3.56 -16.29 -1.06
C THR A 144 3.76 -16.79 -2.49
N ARG A 145 2.76 -17.47 -3.06
CA ARG A 145 2.81 -17.98 -4.45
C ARG A 145 2.91 -16.92 -5.54
N LEU A 146 2.61 -15.67 -5.24
CA LEU A 146 2.80 -14.56 -6.17
C LEU A 146 4.23 -14.04 -6.17
N LEU A 147 5.01 -14.42 -5.16
CA LEU A 147 6.36 -13.91 -4.94
C LEU A 147 7.43 -15.00 -4.90
N ASP A 148 7.07 -16.28 -5.06
CA ASP A 148 8.01 -17.41 -4.96
C ASP A 148 8.97 -17.56 -6.16
N ASP A 149 8.66 -16.91 -7.29
CA ASP A 149 9.53 -16.85 -8.46
C ASP A 149 10.62 -15.78 -8.38
N PHE A 150 10.57 -14.88 -7.38
CA PHE A 150 11.61 -13.84 -7.21
C PHE A 150 12.85 -14.43 -6.54
N GLU A 151 14.04 -14.03 -7.03
CA GLU A 151 15.32 -14.40 -6.41
C GLU A 151 15.49 -13.75 -5.03
N ARG A 152 14.83 -12.60 -4.80
CA ARG A 152 14.90 -11.86 -3.53
C ARG A 152 13.62 -11.08 -3.25
N VAL A 153 13.17 -11.15 -1.99
CA VAL A 153 12.07 -10.34 -1.46
C VAL A 153 12.60 -9.43 -0.37
N TYR A 154 12.65 -8.12 -0.64
CA TYR A 154 13.05 -7.12 0.34
C TYR A 154 11.87 -6.76 1.24
N VAL A 155 11.91 -7.12 2.52
CA VAL A 155 10.85 -6.75 3.47
C VAL A 155 11.30 -5.49 4.22
N TYR A 156 10.69 -4.37 3.87
CA TYR A 156 10.86 -3.10 4.58
C TYR A 156 9.94 -3.13 5.81
N ALA A 157 10.48 -3.65 6.89
CA ALA A 157 9.78 -3.89 8.13
C ALA A 157 9.76 -2.62 9.00
N ASP A 158 8.60 -2.30 9.57
CA ASP A 158 8.47 -1.21 10.53
C ASP A 158 9.42 -1.41 11.71
N GLY A 159 9.84 -0.31 12.34
CA GLY A 159 10.81 -0.27 13.44
C GLY A 159 10.25 -0.75 14.77
N ASP A 160 9.45 -1.81 14.77
CA ASP A 160 8.86 -2.39 15.95
C ASP A 160 8.92 -3.93 15.92
N SER A 161 8.41 -4.57 16.99
CA SER A 161 8.40 -6.02 17.10
C SER A 161 7.42 -6.70 16.14
N ALA A 162 6.36 -6.02 15.74
CA ALA A 162 5.36 -6.55 14.80
C ALA A 162 5.96 -6.63 13.39
N GLY A 163 6.67 -5.57 12.95
CA GLY A 163 7.36 -5.55 11.66
C GLY A 163 8.43 -6.63 11.55
N LEU A 164 9.24 -6.78 12.60
CA LEU A 164 10.25 -7.85 12.60
C LEU A 164 9.61 -9.25 12.62
N SER A 165 8.50 -9.44 13.33
CA SER A 165 7.75 -10.71 13.33
C SER A 165 7.18 -11.01 11.96
N PHE A 166 6.56 -10.01 11.32
CA PHE A 166 6.04 -10.13 9.96
C PHE A 166 7.11 -10.60 8.96
N ALA A 167 8.28 -9.94 8.96
CA ALA A 167 9.38 -10.33 8.08
C ALA A 167 9.85 -11.78 8.33
N LYS A 168 9.95 -12.20 9.60
CA LYS A 168 10.29 -13.58 9.98
C LYS A 168 9.22 -14.59 9.54
N ASP A 169 7.97 -14.22 9.57
CA ASP A 169 6.88 -15.10 9.13
C ASP A 169 6.92 -15.32 7.61
N LEU A 170 7.30 -14.31 6.82
CA LEU A 170 7.53 -14.50 5.38
C LEU A 170 8.69 -15.48 5.09
N ILE A 171 9.75 -15.46 5.90
CA ILE A 171 10.84 -16.46 5.81
C ILE A 171 10.30 -17.86 6.07
N LYS A 172 9.46 -18.04 7.10
CA LYS A 172 8.84 -19.34 7.42
C LYS A 172 7.91 -19.85 6.30
N GLU A 173 7.28 -18.93 5.57
CA GLU A 173 6.46 -19.24 4.39
C GLU A 173 7.31 -19.65 3.18
N GLY A 174 8.64 -19.59 3.27
CA GLY A 174 9.60 -20.06 2.25
C GLY A 174 10.07 -19.00 1.27
N LEU A 175 9.75 -17.72 1.47
CA LEU A 175 10.24 -16.64 0.60
C LEU A 175 11.72 -16.32 0.85
N PRO A 176 12.49 -15.96 -0.20
CA PRO A 176 13.90 -15.57 -0.11
C PRO A 176 14.03 -14.12 0.43
N VAL A 177 13.70 -13.94 1.70
CA VAL A 177 13.59 -12.61 2.34
C VAL A 177 14.92 -12.02 2.72
N THR A 178 15.13 -10.73 2.39
CA THR A 178 16.12 -9.84 3.00
C THR A 178 15.37 -8.81 3.84
N ILE A 179 15.63 -8.78 5.15
CA ILE A 179 14.96 -7.86 6.08
C ILE A 179 15.67 -6.52 6.06
N ILE A 180 14.91 -5.44 5.81
CA ILE A 180 15.35 -4.05 5.92
C ILE A 180 14.52 -3.40 7.02
N GLN A 181 14.97 -3.58 8.27
CA GLN A 181 14.24 -3.05 9.42
C GLN A 181 14.46 -1.53 9.54
N MET A 182 13.36 -0.79 9.68
CA MET A 182 13.43 0.64 9.98
C MET A 182 13.91 0.89 11.41
N PRO A 183 14.46 2.07 11.70
CA PRO A 183 14.80 2.47 13.07
C PRO A 183 13.58 2.38 14.00
N GLU A 184 13.82 2.24 15.31
CA GLU A 184 12.76 2.11 16.31
C GLU A 184 11.74 3.25 16.22
N GLY A 185 10.44 2.88 16.14
CA GLY A 185 9.32 3.79 16.02
C GLY A 185 9.10 4.42 14.63
N GLU A 186 9.91 4.04 13.64
CA GLU A 186 9.81 4.55 12.28
C GLU A 186 9.15 3.53 11.33
N ASP A 187 8.49 4.03 10.30
CA ASP A 187 8.01 3.27 9.15
C ASP A 187 8.77 3.70 7.88
N THR A 188 8.56 2.98 6.79
CA THR A 188 9.22 3.26 5.50
C THR A 188 8.92 4.68 5.01
N ASN A 189 7.68 5.13 5.12
CA ASN A 189 7.28 6.46 4.68
C ASN A 189 7.90 7.57 5.55
N SER A 190 7.96 7.39 6.86
CA SER A 190 8.60 8.36 7.76
C SER A 190 10.09 8.51 7.45
N MET A 191 10.78 7.41 7.16
CA MET A 191 12.19 7.43 6.76
C MET A 191 12.41 8.08 5.39
N PHE A 192 11.48 7.86 4.44
CA PHE A 192 11.49 8.58 3.17
C PHE A 192 11.38 10.10 3.36
N VAL A 193 10.45 10.54 4.22
CA VAL A 193 10.25 11.98 4.49
C VAL A 193 11.49 12.60 5.15
N LYS A 194 12.16 11.86 6.03
CA LYS A 194 13.35 12.33 6.77
C LYS A 194 14.62 12.34 5.93
N ASN A 195 14.83 11.32 5.11
CA ASN A 195 16.13 11.04 4.50
C ASN A 195 16.10 10.95 2.96
N GLY A 196 14.92 10.94 2.35
CA GLY A 196 14.77 10.87 0.90
C GLY A 196 14.82 9.44 0.34
N ALA A 197 14.75 9.36 -1.01
CA ALA A 197 14.67 8.10 -1.73
C ALA A 197 15.97 7.30 -1.69
N GLU A 198 17.11 7.98 -1.79
CA GLU A 198 18.44 7.37 -1.83
C GLU A 198 18.72 6.54 -0.58
N TYR A 199 18.40 7.07 0.60
CA TYR A 199 18.53 6.36 1.86
C TYR A 199 17.83 4.98 1.85
N LEU A 200 16.62 4.90 1.29
CA LEU A 200 15.87 3.65 1.25
C LEU A 200 16.45 2.67 0.21
N ARG A 201 17.03 3.19 -0.88
CA ARG A 201 17.73 2.39 -1.89
C ARG A 201 19.05 1.81 -1.34
N GLU A 202 19.86 2.64 -0.69
CA GLU A 202 21.12 2.25 -0.04
C GLU A 202 20.91 1.13 0.97
N ARG A 203 19.86 1.22 1.79
CA ARG A 203 19.54 0.17 2.78
C ARG A 203 19.25 -1.20 2.17
N ALA A 204 18.83 -1.24 0.93
CA ALA A 204 18.61 -2.48 0.17
C ALA A 204 19.82 -2.87 -0.70
N GLY A 205 20.87 -2.04 -0.76
CA GLY A 205 22.02 -2.23 -1.65
C GLY A 205 21.68 -2.02 -3.12
N LEU A 206 20.74 -1.10 -3.41
CA LEU A 206 20.23 -0.82 -4.76
C LEU A 206 20.79 0.48 -5.35
N ASP A 207 21.99 0.88 -4.95
CA ASP A 207 22.54 2.23 -5.20
C ASP A 207 22.96 2.50 -6.64
N ASN A 208 23.06 1.51 -7.51
CA ASN A 208 23.68 1.65 -8.84
C ASN A 208 23.04 0.79 -9.94
N GLU A 209 21.73 0.54 -9.88
CA GLU A 209 21.05 -0.13 -11.00
C GLU A 209 20.16 0.81 -11.80
#